data_5e4cee32a67880d1eec95cf25cbc9ca1
#
_entry.id   5e4cee32a67880d1eec95cf25cbc9ca1
#
_cell.length_a   1.000
_cell.length_b   1.000
_cell.length_c   1.000
_cell.angle_alpha   90.00
_cell.angle_beta   90.00
_cell.angle_gamma   90.00
#
_symmetry.space_group_name_H-M   'P 1'
#
loop_
_entity.id
_entity.type
_entity.pdbx_description
1 polymer ?
#
loop_
_entity_poly.entity_id
_entity_poly.type
_entity_poly.pdbx_seq_one_letter_code
_entity_poly.pdbx_strand_id
1 'polypeptide(L)'
;MKFKLIIPGIFLVFCGFFYSGLFSDPMNIENVQVERQFPSFKLKDLMDDSIEYTAADVKGQVTLVNVWGVWCVTCRIELPFLTQLRQVQGMRIVGVYYDNAADAVFGDVDINQTRKEVVQMLGQYGDPFVFNIYDAKRDLSLDLGITGAPEHFLVDVDGTIVWHRRGDINPRIWQDELAPIYQGLLSKQAKGAN
;
A
#
# COMPACT_ATOMS: atom_id res chain seq x y z
N MET A 1 32.91 35.94 34.11
CA MET A 1 32.84 36.25 32.66
C MET A 1 32.68 35.03 31.75
N LYS A 2 32.86 33.78 32.24
CA LYS A 2 32.78 32.55 31.44
C LYS A 2 31.33 32.03 31.18
N PHE A 3 30.36 32.43 32.00
CA PHE A 3 28.97 31.97 31.91
C PHE A 3 28.20 32.55 30.69
N LYS A 4 28.60 33.72 30.19
CA LYS A 4 27.93 34.39 29.06
C LYS A 4 28.15 33.68 27.71
N LEU A 5 29.18 32.82 27.60
CA LEU A 5 29.50 32.09 26.37
C LEU A 5 28.93 30.63 26.39
N ILE A 6 28.57 30.13 27.56
CA ILE A 6 28.05 28.74 27.71
C ILE A 6 26.63 28.62 27.11
N ILE A 7 25.76 29.63 27.37
CA ILE A 7 24.37 29.60 26.87
C ILE A 7 24.30 29.61 25.35
N PRO A 8 24.99 30.55 24.63
CA PRO A 8 24.99 30.50 23.16
C PRO A 8 25.70 29.24 22.61
N GLY A 9 26.70 28.69 23.31
CA GLY A 9 27.32 27.45 22.90
C GLY A 9 26.36 26.26 22.94
N ILE A 10 25.60 26.11 24.03
CA ILE A 10 24.56 25.08 24.15
C ILE A 10 23.48 25.26 23.09
N PHE A 11 23.05 26.48 22.81
CA PHE A 11 22.07 26.79 21.79
C PHE A 11 22.56 26.40 20.38
N LEU A 12 23.81 26.67 20.03
CA LEU A 12 24.37 26.25 18.75
C LEU A 12 24.48 24.73 18.59
N VAL A 13 24.85 24.00 19.66
CA VAL A 13 24.87 22.54 19.66
C VAL A 13 23.46 21.99 19.46
N PHE A 14 22.47 22.58 20.13
CA PHE A 14 21.07 22.21 20.00
C PHE A 14 20.54 22.46 18.57
N CYS A 15 20.83 23.62 18.01
CA CYS A 15 20.50 23.94 16.61
C CYS A 15 21.18 22.99 15.62
N GLY A 16 22.45 22.65 15.83
CA GLY A 16 23.17 21.67 15.02
C GLY A 16 22.58 20.27 15.07
N PHE A 17 22.14 19.84 16.25
CA PHE A 17 21.46 18.56 16.44
C PHE A 17 20.11 18.50 15.68
N PHE A 18 19.28 19.54 15.81
CA PHE A 18 18.01 19.60 15.08
C PHE A 18 18.23 19.76 13.58
N TYR A 19 19.21 20.55 13.17
CA TYR A 19 19.56 20.69 11.75
C TYR A 19 19.99 19.35 11.16
N SER A 20 20.82 18.58 11.85
CA SER A 20 21.20 17.22 11.42
C SER A 20 19.99 16.28 11.37
N GLY A 21 19.05 16.37 12.32
CA GLY A 21 17.82 15.57 12.35
C GLY A 21 16.85 15.91 11.21
N LEU A 22 16.83 17.16 10.71
CA LEU A 22 15.96 17.54 9.59
C LEU A 22 16.35 16.87 8.25
N PHE A 23 17.60 16.46 8.12
CA PHE A 23 18.11 15.78 6.92
C PHE A 23 18.15 14.24 7.08
N SER A 24 17.77 13.72 8.23
CA SER A 24 17.53 12.30 8.42
C SER A 24 16.16 11.98 7.85
N ASP A 25 16.10 11.13 6.82
CA ASP A 25 14.84 10.71 6.22
C ASP A 25 14.07 9.85 7.23
N PRO A 26 12.99 10.36 7.87
CA PRO A 26 12.21 9.59 8.84
C PRO A 26 11.38 8.48 8.17
N MET A 27 11.31 8.48 6.81
CA MET A 27 10.62 7.46 6.03
C MET A 27 11.49 6.22 5.79
N ASN A 28 12.78 6.28 6.08
CA ASN A 28 13.67 5.12 6.01
C ASN A 28 13.58 4.27 7.30
N ILE A 29 12.36 4.02 7.76
CA ILE A 29 12.09 2.92 8.68
C ILE A 29 12.34 1.66 7.84
N GLU A 30 13.32 0.85 8.25
CA GLU A 30 13.52 -0.50 7.68
C GLU A 30 12.15 -1.10 7.40
N ASN A 31 11.91 -1.44 6.12
CA ASN A 31 10.62 -2.01 5.72
C ASN A 31 10.52 -3.41 6.33
N VAL A 32 10.13 -3.47 7.60
CA VAL A 32 9.91 -4.71 8.39
C VAL A 32 8.94 -5.66 7.67
N GLN A 33 8.25 -5.15 6.66
CA GLN A 33 7.29 -5.88 5.84
C GLN A 33 7.91 -6.63 4.66
N VAL A 34 9.15 -6.29 4.28
CA VAL A 34 9.87 -6.93 3.17
C VAL A 34 10.53 -8.23 3.65
N GLU A 35 10.61 -9.23 2.76
CA GLU A 35 11.15 -10.58 3.00
C GLU A 35 10.29 -11.46 3.92
N ARG A 36 9.04 -11.08 4.21
CA ARG A 36 8.10 -11.94 4.93
C ARG A 36 7.00 -12.47 4.02
N GLN A 37 6.37 -13.56 4.42
CA GLN A 37 5.21 -14.10 3.74
C GLN A 37 4.00 -13.18 3.91
N PHE A 38 3.22 -13.03 2.84
CA PHE A 38 1.93 -12.36 2.90
C PHE A 38 1.05 -13.07 3.94
N PRO A 39 0.39 -12.35 4.87
CA PRO A 39 -0.39 -12.95 5.94
C PRO A 39 -1.48 -13.88 5.42
N SER A 40 -1.82 -14.90 6.22
CA SER A 40 -2.98 -15.72 5.95
C SER A 40 -4.25 -14.95 6.27
N PHE A 41 -5.24 -15.03 5.40
CA PHE A 41 -6.56 -14.44 5.60
C PHE A 41 -7.64 -15.29 4.95
N LYS A 42 -8.89 -15.03 5.34
CA LYS A 42 -10.08 -15.52 4.68
C LYS A 42 -11.14 -14.41 4.77
N LEU A 43 -11.30 -13.67 3.68
CA LEU A 43 -12.12 -12.46 3.62
C LEU A 43 -12.99 -12.47 2.36
N LYS A 44 -14.11 -11.76 2.43
CA LYS A 44 -15.06 -11.67 1.32
C LYS A 44 -14.59 -10.69 0.25
N ASP A 45 -15.12 -10.87 -0.95
CA ASP A 45 -15.04 -9.85 -1.99
C ASP A 45 -15.83 -8.60 -1.57
N LEU A 46 -15.34 -7.44 -1.95
CA LEU A 46 -15.97 -6.15 -1.62
C LEU A 46 -17.35 -6.01 -2.28
N MET A 47 -17.51 -6.55 -3.49
CA MET A 47 -18.71 -6.37 -4.31
C MET A 47 -19.69 -7.55 -4.20
N ASP A 48 -19.20 -8.75 -3.85
CA ASP A 48 -20.00 -9.98 -3.81
C ASP A 48 -19.69 -10.82 -2.56
N ASP A 49 -20.61 -10.84 -1.60
CA ASP A 49 -20.46 -11.58 -0.35
C ASP A 49 -20.41 -13.11 -0.51
N SER A 50 -20.76 -13.65 -1.69
CA SER A 50 -20.67 -15.08 -1.99
C SER A 50 -19.27 -15.53 -2.35
N ILE A 51 -18.38 -14.60 -2.71
CA ILE A 51 -16.99 -14.86 -3.07
C ILE A 51 -16.09 -14.63 -1.85
N GLU A 52 -15.20 -15.57 -1.58
CA GLU A 52 -14.19 -15.45 -0.54
C GLU A 52 -12.79 -15.62 -1.14
N TYR A 53 -11.86 -14.80 -0.66
CA TYR A 53 -10.44 -14.86 -1.02
C TYR A 53 -9.58 -15.23 0.17
N THR A 54 -8.45 -15.84 -0.14
CA THR A 54 -7.43 -16.28 0.81
C THR A 54 -6.04 -15.83 0.34
N ALA A 55 -5.02 -16.04 1.15
CA ALA A 55 -3.65 -15.78 0.73
C ALA A 55 -3.21 -16.58 -0.52
N ALA A 56 -3.86 -17.71 -0.82
CA ALA A 56 -3.61 -18.49 -2.04
C ALA A 56 -4.00 -17.71 -3.31
N ASP A 57 -5.02 -16.86 -3.21
CA ASP A 57 -5.49 -16.06 -4.35
C ASP A 57 -4.55 -14.88 -4.68
N VAL A 58 -3.66 -14.53 -3.78
CA VAL A 58 -2.61 -13.51 -3.99
C VAL A 58 -1.34 -14.15 -4.59
N LYS A 59 -1.11 -15.45 -4.36
CA LYS A 59 0.06 -16.22 -4.81
C LYS A 59 -0.06 -16.70 -6.27
N GLY A 60 1.01 -17.31 -6.77
CA GLY A 60 1.05 -17.94 -8.10
C GLY A 60 1.41 -16.99 -9.25
N GLN A 61 1.27 -15.68 -9.01
CA GLN A 61 1.67 -14.62 -9.95
C GLN A 61 2.24 -13.43 -9.17
N VAL A 62 3.18 -12.71 -9.78
CA VAL A 62 3.64 -11.44 -9.21
C VAL A 62 2.46 -10.48 -9.10
N THR A 63 2.11 -10.08 -7.88
CA THR A 63 0.89 -9.33 -7.58
C THR A 63 1.22 -8.05 -6.81
N LEU A 64 0.71 -6.91 -7.29
CA LEU A 64 0.70 -5.68 -6.52
C LEU A 64 -0.58 -5.65 -5.67
N VAL A 65 -0.43 -5.65 -4.36
CA VAL A 65 -1.53 -5.44 -3.43
C VAL A 65 -1.60 -3.96 -3.09
N ASN A 66 -2.72 -3.32 -3.39
CA ASN A 66 -3.01 -1.91 -3.09
C ASN A 66 -4.04 -1.81 -1.97
N VAL A 67 -3.67 -1.14 -0.90
CA VAL A 67 -4.57 -0.85 0.22
C VAL A 67 -5.22 0.51 0.01
N TRP A 68 -6.54 0.55 -0.02
CA TRP A 68 -7.27 1.73 -0.45
C TRP A 68 -8.66 1.88 0.20
N GLY A 69 -9.32 3.00 -0.07
CA GLY A 69 -10.70 3.25 0.32
C GLY A 69 -11.29 4.46 -0.39
N VAL A 70 -12.61 4.55 -0.48
CA VAL A 70 -13.31 5.70 -1.12
C VAL A 70 -13.07 7.02 -0.38
N TRP A 71 -12.81 6.96 0.92
CA TRP A 71 -12.47 8.09 1.79
C TRP A 71 -11.04 8.64 1.52
N CYS A 72 -10.20 7.91 0.80
CA CYS A 72 -8.80 8.24 0.59
C CYS A 72 -8.63 9.10 -0.69
N VAL A 73 -8.35 10.38 -0.52
CA VAL A 73 -8.15 11.32 -1.64
C VAL A 73 -6.94 10.94 -2.50
N THR A 74 -5.84 10.55 -1.88
CA THR A 74 -4.61 10.15 -2.58
C THR A 74 -4.82 8.86 -3.38
N CYS A 75 -5.60 7.91 -2.86
CA CYS A 75 -5.96 6.69 -3.58
C CYS A 75 -6.70 7.03 -4.90
N ARG A 76 -7.62 8.00 -4.85
CA ARG A 76 -8.34 8.46 -6.05
C ARG A 76 -7.40 9.03 -7.12
N ILE A 77 -6.37 9.76 -6.70
CA ILE A 77 -5.40 10.39 -7.61
C ILE A 77 -4.54 9.35 -8.32
N GLU A 78 -4.21 8.23 -7.68
CA GLU A 78 -3.36 7.19 -8.27
C GLU A 78 -4.11 6.19 -9.17
N LEU A 79 -5.44 6.01 -9.02
CA LEU A 79 -6.23 5.02 -9.75
C LEU A 79 -6.01 5.05 -11.28
N PRO A 80 -5.97 6.23 -11.95
CA PRO A 80 -5.71 6.28 -13.39
C PRO A 80 -4.37 5.68 -13.77
N PHE A 81 -3.34 5.95 -12.97
CA PHE A 81 -2.00 5.42 -13.24
C PHE A 81 -1.89 3.91 -12.96
N LEU A 82 -2.49 3.43 -11.88
CA LEU A 82 -2.58 1.99 -11.59
C LEU A 82 -3.35 1.25 -12.70
N THR A 83 -4.44 1.86 -13.20
CA THR A 83 -5.20 1.32 -14.34
C THR A 83 -4.33 1.23 -15.60
N GLN A 84 -3.51 2.25 -15.87
CA GLN A 84 -2.53 2.21 -16.95
C GLN A 84 -1.50 1.10 -16.76
N LEU A 85 -0.97 0.90 -15.55
CA LEU A 85 -0.02 -0.19 -15.25
C LEU A 85 -0.65 -1.56 -15.51
N ARG A 86 -1.90 -1.77 -15.12
CA ARG A 86 -2.63 -2.99 -15.43
C ARG A 86 -2.78 -3.21 -16.94
N GLN A 87 -3.22 -2.18 -17.66
CA GLN A 87 -3.51 -2.30 -19.09
C GLN A 87 -2.27 -2.40 -19.97
N VAL A 88 -1.23 -1.63 -19.67
CA VAL A 88 -0.03 -1.52 -20.52
C VAL A 88 1.06 -2.52 -20.10
N GLN A 89 1.24 -2.73 -18.79
CA GLN A 89 2.29 -3.62 -18.26
C GLN A 89 1.76 -5.02 -17.93
N GLY A 90 0.46 -5.25 -18.01
CA GLY A 90 -0.16 -6.51 -17.60
C GLY A 90 -0.04 -6.79 -16.10
N MET A 91 0.19 -5.75 -15.28
CA MET A 91 0.38 -5.91 -13.85
C MET A 91 -0.90 -6.42 -13.19
N ARG A 92 -0.77 -7.51 -12.43
CA ARG A 92 -1.86 -8.00 -11.60
C ARG A 92 -1.96 -7.15 -10.35
N ILE A 93 -3.10 -6.47 -10.16
CA ILE A 93 -3.33 -5.58 -9.01
C ILE A 93 -4.56 -6.08 -8.25
N VAL A 94 -4.38 -6.28 -6.94
CA VAL A 94 -5.44 -6.72 -6.02
C VAL A 94 -5.68 -5.61 -5.01
N GLY A 95 -6.93 -5.22 -4.80
CA GLY A 95 -7.32 -4.23 -3.79
C GLY A 95 -7.54 -4.88 -2.43
N VAL A 96 -7.08 -4.23 -1.37
CA VAL A 96 -7.50 -4.47 0.01
C VAL A 96 -8.23 -3.22 0.45
N TYR A 97 -9.53 -3.32 0.55
CA TYR A 97 -10.41 -2.22 0.94
C TYR A 97 -10.73 -2.30 2.43
N TYR A 98 -10.65 -1.18 3.12
CA TYR A 98 -11.16 -1.03 4.47
C TYR A 98 -11.88 0.32 4.65
N ASP A 99 -12.85 0.35 5.55
CA ASP A 99 -13.60 1.57 5.86
C ASP A 99 -12.80 2.49 6.79
N ASN A 100 -13.10 3.80 6.74
CA ASN A 100 -12.48 4.75 7.65
C ASN A 100 -12.81 4.39 9.11
N ALA A 101 -11.83 4.51 9.99
CA ALA A 101 -11.98 4.22 11.42
C ALA A 101 -13.09 5.07 12.09
N ALA A 102 -13.34 6.28 11.60
CA ALA A 102 -14.42 7.13 12.12
C ALA A 102 -15.80 6.50 11.84
N ASP A 103 -16.00 5.95 10.64
CA ASP A 103 -17.28 5.34 10.26
C ASP A 103 -17.48 4.01 11.02
N ALA A 104 -16.40 3.25 11.23
CA ALA A 104 -16.45 1.99 11.97
C ALA A 104 -16.66 2.16 13.50
N VAL A 105 -16.30 3.32 14.06
CA VAL A 105 -16.42 3.59 15.52
C VAL A 105 -17.74 4.26 15.87
N PHE A 106 -18.29 5.08 14.97
CA PHE A 106 -19.46 5.92 15.26
C PHE A 106 -20.76 5.48 14.57
N GLY A 107 -20.75 4.46 13.74
CA GLY A 107 -21.92 3.95 13.04
C GLY A 107 -21.70 2.56 12.44
N ASP A 108 -22.80 1.89 12.13
CA ASP A 108 -22.77 0.70 11.30
C ASP A 108 -22.43 1.13 9.87
N VAL A 109 -21.32 0.61 9.33
CA VAL A 109 -20.95 0.83 7.92
C VAL A 109 -22.02 0.20 7.03
N ASP A 110 -22.72 1.00 6.24
CA ASP A 110 -23.63 0.48 5.22
C ASP A 110 -22.82 0.01 4.00
N ILE A 111 -22.54 -1.28 3.95
CA ILE A 111 -21.79 -1.90 2.83
C ILE A 111 -22.45 -1.62 1.47
N ASN A 112 -23.77 -1.46 1.39
CA ASN A 112 -24.45 -1.17 0.14
C ASN A 112 -24.15 0.26 -0.33
N GLN A 113 -24.04 1.19 0.61
CA GLN A 113 -23.62 2.57 0.31
C GLN A 113 -22.14 2.59 -0.11
N THR A 114 -21.26 1.90 0.63
CA THR A 114 -19.85 1.73 0.27
C THR A 114 -19.69 1.18 -1.14
N ARG A 115 -20.42 0.12 -1.50
CA ARG A 115 -20.39 -0.47 -2.84
C ARG A 115 -20.78 0.52 -3.95
N LYS A 116 -21.80 1.36 -3.72
CA LYS A 116 -22.19 2.41 -4.68
C LYS A 116 -21.07 3.43 -4.88
N GLU A 117 -20.44 3.87 -3.80
CA GLU A 117 -19.33 4.82 -3.84
C GLU A 117 -18.10 4.24 -4.54
N VAL A 118 -17.80 2.96 -4.30
CA VAL A 118 -16.74 2.21 -4.99
C VAL A 118 -17.00 2.17 -6.50
N VAL A 119 -18.21 1.77 -6.92
CA VAL A 119 -18.58 1.73 -8.35
C VAL A 119 -18.45 3.12 -8.99
N GLN A 120 -18.92 4.16 -8.30
CA GLN A 120 -18.81 5.53 -8.80
C GLN A 120 -17.34 5.96 -8.94
N MET A 121 -16.53 5.71 -7.91
CA MET A 121 -15.11 6.11 -7.90
C MET A 121 -14.31 5.37 -8.96
N LEU A 122 -14.45 4.04 -9.05
CA LEU A 122 -13.74 3.23 -10.05
C LEU A 122 -14.24 3.52 -11.47
N GLY A 123 -15.53 3.78 -11.64
CA GLY A 123 -16.09 4.20 -12.95
C GLY A 123 -15.56 5.56 -13.41
N GLN A 124 -15.27 6.48 -12.49
CA GLN A 124 -14.80 7.83 -12.81
C GLN A 124 -13.28 7.90 -13.02
N TYR A 125 -12.50 7.19 -12.22
CA TYR A 125 -11.04 7.32 -12.17
C TYR A 125 -10.30 6.11 -12.75
N GLY A 126 -11.00 5.03 -13.07
CA GLY A 126 -10.46 3.78 -13.59
C GLY A 126 -10.42 2.68 -12.54
N ASP A 127 -10.54 1.43 -13.00
CA ASP A 127 -10.50 0.21 -12.17
C ASP A 127 -9.24 -0.60 -12.48
N PRO A 128 -8.22 -0.52 -11.62
CA PRO A 128 -7.01 -1.29 -11.77
C PRO A 128 -7.12 -2.72 -11.22
N PHE A 129 -8.19 -3.05 -10.47
CA PHE A 129 -8.24 -4.27 -9.66
C PHE A 129 -8.71 -5.49 -10.45
N VAL A 130 -8.08 -6.64 -10.19
CA VAL A 130 -8.58 -7.95 -10.61
C VAL A 130 -9.74 -8.38 -9.72
N PHE A 131 -9.61 -8.12 -8.43
CA PHE A 131 -10.63 -8.24 -7.40
C PHE A 131 -10.29 -7.35 -6.20
N ASN A 132 -11.27 -7.13 -5.34
CA ASN A 132 -11.10 -6.36 -4.11
C ASN A 132 -11.50 -7.18 -2.89
N ILE A 133 -10.59 -7.30 -1.93
CA ILE A 133 -10.81 -7.95 -0.64
C ILE A 133 -11.41 -6.93 0.32
N TYR A 134 -12.50 -7.26 1.00
CA TYR A 134 -13.12 -6.41 2.00
C TYR A 134 -12.62 -6.74 3.41
N ASP A 135 -11.76 -5.92 3.94
CA ASP A 135 -11.17 -6.07 5.29
C ASP A 135 -11.96 -5.24 6.32
N ALA A 136 -13.24 -5.60 6.51
CA ALA A 136 -14.18 -4.87 7.37
C ALA A 136 -13.69 -4.70 8.81
N LYS A 137 -12.95 -5.67 9.34
CA LYS A 137 -12.43 -5.67 10.71
C LYS A 137 -11.00 -5.15 10.82
N ARG A 138 -10.37 -4.89 9.68
CA ARG A 138 -8.97 -4.48 9.57
C ARG A 138 -7.96 -5.53 10.09
N ASP A 139 -8.36 -6.79 10.18
CA ASP A 139 -7.48 -7.86 10.66
C ASP A 139 -6.28 -8.05 9.71
N LEU A 140 -6.54 -8.14 8.39
CA LEU A 140 -5.48 -8.23 7.38
C LEU A 140 -4.62 -6.95 7.35
N SER A 141 -5.26 -5.78 7.46
CA SER A 141 -4.57 -4.50 7.53
C SER A 141 -3.62 -4.41 8.73
N LEU A 142 -4.04 -4.90 9.90
CA LEU A 142 -3.22 -4.95 11.11
C LEU A 142 -2.05 -5.94 10.95
N ASP A 143 -2.30 -7.13 10.41
CA ASP A 143 -1.27 -8.14 10.15
C ASP A 143 -0.23 -7.65 9.12
N LEU A 144 -0.64 -6.86 8.14
CA LEU A 144 0.25 -6.19 7.20
C LEU A 144 0.99 -4.99 7.82
N GLY A 145 0.59 -4.52 9.01
CA GLY A 145 1.15 -3.34 9.65
C GLY A 145 0.82 -2.05 8.93
N ILE A 146 -0.37 -1.98 8.32
CA ILE A 146 -0.84 -0.81 7.58
C ILE A 146 -1.07 0.36 8.54
N THR A 147 -0.53 1.51 8.16
CA THR A 147 -0.64 2.76 8.94
C THR A 147 -1.62 3.75 8.33
N GLY A 148 -1.97 3.57 7.06
CA GLY A 148 -2.88 4.44 6.32
C GLY A 148 -3.15 3.92 4.91
N ALA A 149 -3.75 4.76 4.06
CA ALA A 149 -3.94 4.50 2.64
C ALA A 149 -3.50 5.73 1.82
N PRO A 150 -2.92 5.52 0.62
CA PRO A 150 -2.62 4.21 0.04
C PRO A 150 -1.34 3.59 0.60
N GLU A 151 -1.32 2.28 0.73
CA GLU A 151 -0.10 1.48 0.95
C GLU A 151 -0.05 0.34 -0.07
N HIS A 152 1.17 -0.03 -0.49
CA HIS A 152 1.38 -0.99 -1.57
C HIS A 152 2.37 -2.06 -1.18
N PHE A 153 2.08 -3.30 -1.57
CA PHE A 153 2.95 -4.45 -1.36
C PHE A 153 3.12 -5.18 -2.68
N LEU A 154 4.37 -5.34 -3.14
CA LEU A 154 4.64 -6.25 -4.26
C LEU A 154 4.92 -7.63 -3.69
N VAL A 155 4.12 -8.59 -4.12
CA VAL A 155 4.15 -9.99 -3.66
C VAL A 155 4.65 -10.86 -4.80
N ASP A 156 5.69 -11.66 -4.53
CA ASP A 156 6.24 -12.64 -5.48
C ASP A 156 5.30 -13.86 -5.62
N VAL A 157 5.59 -14.72 -6.56
CA VAL A 157 4.80 -15.92 -6.88
C VAL A 157 4.63 -16.89 -5.71
N ASP A 158 5.59 -16.95 -4.81
CA ASP A 158 5.54 -17.78 -3.59
C ASP A 158 4.80 -17.13 -2.42
N GLY A 159 4.39 -15.86 -2.57
CA GLY A 159 3.72 -15.06 -1.55
C GLY A 159 4.65 -14.26 -0.66
N THR A 160 5.93 -14.16 -0.98
CA THR A 160 6.86 -13.28 -0.27
C THR A 160 6.64 -11.83 -0.66
N ILE A 161 6.51 -10.94 0.33
CA ILE A 161 6.49 -9.49 0.12
C ILE A 161 7.91 -9.04 -0.19
N VAL A 162 8.15 -8.51 -1.39
CA VAL A 162 9.48 -8.12 -1.86
C VAL A 162 9.67 -6.60 -1.96
N TRP A 163 8.59 -5.86 -1.87
CA TRP A 163 8.61 -4.40 -1.84
C TRP A 163 7.38 -3.87 -1.11
N HIS A 164 7.54 -2.79 -0.36
CA HIS A 164 6.49 -2.12 0.37
C HIS A 164 6.66 -0.60 0.25
N ARG A 165 5.56 0.10 0.05
CA ARG A 165 5.56 1.55 -0.02
C ARG A 165 4.32 2.14 0.64
N ARG A 166 4.53 3.20 1.41
CA ARG A 166 3.49 4.11 1.89
C ARG A 166 3.37 5.29 0.95
N GLY A 167 2.13 5.72 0.66
CA GLY A 167 1.85 6.78 -0.31
C GLY A 167 1.64 6.27 -1.73
N ASP A 168 1.30 7.17 -2.66
CA ASP A 168 0.91 6.86 -4.02
C ASP A 168 2.02 6.25 -4.88
N ILE A 169 1.60 5.48 -5.87
CA ILE A 169 2.43 5.09 -7.01
C ILE A 169 2.14 6.06 -8.16
N ASN A 170 3.16 6.81 -8.57
CA ASN A 170 3.14 7.71 -9.70
C ASN A 170 4.22 7.32 -10.73
N PRO A 171 4.30 7.96 -11.92
CA PRO A 171 5.28 7.60 -12.94
C PRO A 171 6.73 7.60 -12.45
N ARG A 172 7.11 8.49 -11.53
CA ARG A 172 8.46 8.53 -10.97
C ARG A 172 8.73 7.32 -10.09
N ILE A 173 7.83 7.02 -9.16
CA ILE A 173 7.96 5.87 -8.26
C ILE A 173 7.96 4.56 -9.05
N TRP A 174 7.14 4.48 -10.09
CA TRP A 174 7.16 3.35 -10.99
C TRP A 174 8.54 3.15 -11.63
N GLN A 175 9.10 4.22 -12.23
CA GLN A 175 10.37 4.13 -12.95
C GLN A 175 11.56 3.88 -12.03
N ASP A 176 11.60 4.59 -10.90
CA ASP A 176 12.78 4.60 -10.04
C ASP A 176 12.83 3.41 -9.07
N GLU A 177 11.67 2.90 -8.64
CA GLU A 177 11.60 1.89 -7.58
C GLU A 177 10.92 0.58 -8.02
N LEU A 178 9.68 0.65 -8.51
CA LEU A 178 8.83 -0.54 -8.68
C LEU A 178 9.15 -1.33 -9.95
N ALA A 179 9.34 -0.65 -11.09
CA ALA A 179 9.53 -1.31 -12.38
C ALA A 179 10.77 -2.22 -12.42
N PRO A 180 11.96 -1.82 -11.90
CA PRO A 180 13.13 -2.69 -11.87
C PRO A 180 12.89 -3.99 -11.11
N ILE A 181 12.21 -3.91 -9.95
CA ILE A 181 11.90 -5.07 -9.11
C ILE A 181 10.87 -5.95 -9.83
N TYR A 182 9.76 -5.37 -10.32
CA TYR A 182 8.70 -6.08 -11.02
C TYR A 182 9.22 -6.85 -12.24
N GLN A 183 10.01 -6.20 -13.10
CA GLN A 183 10.60 -6.83 -14.28
C GLN A 183 11.59 -7.94 -13.91
N GLY A 184 12.36 -7.75 -12.83
CA GLY A 184 13.26 -8.78 -12.29
C GLY A 184 12.50 -10.04 -11.87
N LEU A 185 11.35 -9.90 -11.21
CA LEU A 185 10.49 -11.01 -10.79
C LEU A 185 9.88 -11.74 -11.99
N LEU A 186 9.35 -11.00 -12.98
CA LEU A 186 8.80 -11.59 -14.21
C LEU A 186 9.86 -12.41 -14.96
N SER A 187 11.10 -11.91 -15.00
CA SER A 187 12.21 -12.60 -15.65
C SER A 187 12.58 -13.90 -14.93
N LYS A 188 12.50 -13.94 -13.59
CA LYS A 188 12.70 -15.15 -12.78
C LYS A 188 11.55 -16.16 -13.00
N GLN A 189 10.32 -15.68 -13.01
CA GLN A 189 9.14 -16.52 -13.24
C GLN A 189 9.21 -17.22 -14.61
N ALA A 190 9.57 -16.49 -15.67
CA ALA A 190 9.73 -17.07 -17.00
C ALA A 190 10.83 -18.13 -17.09
N LYS A 191 11.92 -17.99 -16.33
CA LYS A 191 13.02 -18.97 -16.28
C LYS A 191 12.70 -20.21 -15.46
N GLY A 192 11.85 -20.08 -14.43
CA GLY A 192 11.45 -21.21 -13.57
C GLY A 192 10.34 -22.06 -14.17
N ALA A 193 9.68 -21.61 -15.24
CA ALA A 193 8.62 -22.31 -15.95
C ALA A 193 9.14 -23.21 -17.11
N ASN A 194 10.44 -23.17 -17.41
CA ASN A 194 11.14 -24.03 -18.37
C ASN A 194 11.97 -25.10 -17.64
#